data_948b9e4f8cbb1a1800a9e3fef6b125df
#
_entry.id   948b9e4f8cbb1a1800a9e3fef6b125df
#
_cell.length_a   1.000
_cell.length_b   1.000
_cell.length_c   1.000
_cell.angle_alpha   90.00
_cell.angle_beta   90.00
_cell.angle_gamma   90.00
#
_symmetry.space_group_name_H-M   'P 1'
#
loop_
_entity.id
_entity.type
_entity.pdbx_description
1 polymer ?
#
loop_
_entity_poly.entity_id
_entity_poly.type
_entity_poly.pdbx_seq_one_letter_code
_entity_poly.pdbx_strand_id
1 'polypeptide(L)'
;MNTAKEILNLVNSKTDKEENFPVSSFLISKKLQNHIKNFYIFARNADDIADHPKFSVNKKYQLLEELDILIRRKKKSQYFFVNNLLKTIKETGVNSNYPLNLLKAFKQDVEKKRYKDWQDLIDYCNKSASPVGRFVIDLHYLSNNNYDKNIESIYCGSDSLCNSLQILNHIQDCKKDFIDLNRVYIPEIYFSDFNFSTDQILKQEYRKNLLQAIKKCLQQVENMLDKSKENIMLINNNKRLKMETYVIFNIAKKLMSLLAKNDPIKKNVKLSRIDLIFCFFKGIIGKL
;
A
#
# COMPACT_ATOMS: atom_id res chain seq x y z
N MET A 1 24.53 19.76 4.08
CA MET A 1 23.68 20.60 3.18
C MET A 1 23.29 19.93 1.85
N ASN A 2 24.03 18.93 1.35
CA ASN A 2 23.69 18.24 0.07
C ASN A 2 22.50 17.26 0.16
N THR A 3 22.28 16.61 1.29
CA THR A 3 21.31 15.52 1.44
C THR A 3 19.84 15.97 1.32
N ALA A 4 19.50 17.15 1.82
CA ALA A 4 18.15 17.71 1.67
C ALA A 4 17.83 18.09 0.22
N LYS A 5 18.85 18.56 -0.53
CA LYS A 5 18.72 18.83 -1.97
C LYS A 5 18.59 17.54 -2.79
N GLU A 6 19.28 16.48 -2.40
CA GLU A 6 19.16 15.17 -3.05
C GLU A 6 17.76 14.56 -2.83
N ILE A 7 17.24 14.65 -1.61
CA ILE A 7 15.86 14.21 -1.29
C ILE A 7 14.83 15.09 -2.01
N LEU A 8 15.03 16.39 -2.10
CA LEU A 8 14.16 17.31 -2.84
C LEU A 8 14.13 17.01 -4.35
N ASN A 9 15.24 16.53 -4.92
CA ASN A 9 15.31 16.13 -6.33
C ASN A 9 14.63 14.79 -6.61
N LEU A 10 14.48 13.91 -5.62
CA LEU A 10 13.72 12.64 -5.73
C LEU A 10 12.21 12.88 -5.89
N VAL A 11 11.69 13.93 -5.27
CA VAL A 11 10.25 14.28 -5.25
C VAL A 11 9.67 14.55 -6.65
N ASN A 12 10.51 14.85 -7.63
CA ASN A 12 10.06 15.22 -8.99
C ASN A 12 10.04 14.03 -9.97
N SER A 13 10.37 12.80 -9.55
CA SER A 13 10.65 11.71 -10.50
C SER A 13 9.48 10.75 -10.79
N LYS A 14 8.43 10.70 -9.96
CA LYS A 14 7.26 9.84 -10.22
C LYS A 14 5.94 10.57 -9.97
N THR A 15 4.99 10.37 -10.87
CA THR A 15 3.66 11.01 -10.81
C THR A 15 2.60 10.06 -10.27
N ASP A 16 1.51 10.60 -9.68
CA ASP A 16 0.31 9.90 -9.18
C ASP A 16 -0.33 8.92 -10.21
N LYS A 17 0.16 8.92 -11.46
CA LYS A 17 -0.36 8.11 -12.58
C LYS A 17 0.17 6.68 -12.60
N GLU A 18 1.13 6.33 -11.75
CA GLU A 18 1.74 5.00 -11.71
C GLU A 18 1.08 4.05 -10.69
N GLU A 19 0.19 4.58 -9.84
CA GLU A 19 -0.53 3.79 -8.85
C GLU A 19 -1.71 3.03 -9.48
N ASN A 20 -1.97 1.82 -9.00
CA ASN A 20 -3.10 0.99 -9.46
C ASN A 20 -4.48 1.54 -9.02
N PHE A 21 -4.51 2.52 -8.12
CA PHE A 21 -5.73 3.18 -7.65
C PHE A 21 -5.54 4.71 -7.64
N PRO A 22 -6.60 5.49 -7.87
CA PRO A 22 -6.50 6.95 -7.88
C PRO A 22 -6.28 7.49 -6.46
N VAL A 23 -5.08 8.00 -6.18
CA VAL A 23 -4.69 8.58 -4.87
C VAL A 23 -5.59 9.77 -4.47
N SER A 24 -6.15 10.48 -5.45
CA SER A 24 -7.13 11.55 -5.22
C SER A 24 -8.33 11.34 -6.14
N SER A 25 -9.16 10.35 -5.79
CA SER A 25 -10.43 10.08 -6.49
C SER A 25 -11.35 11.32 -6.39
N PHE A 26 -12.10 11.60 -7.45
CA PHE A 26 -13.14 12.65 -7.40
C PHE A 26 -14.30 12.30 -6.45
N LEU A 27 -14.39 11.06 -5.97
CA LEU A 27 -15.31 10.65 -4.91
C LEU A 27 -14.93 11.28 -3.57
N ILE A 28 -13.64 11.56 -3.36
CA ILE A 28 -13.15 12.26 -2.17
C ILE A 28 -13.56 13.74 -2.25
N SER A 29 -14.07 14.29 -1.14
CA SER A 29 -14.37 15.71 -1.09
C SER A 29 -13.11 16.56 -1.31
N LYS A 30 -13.22 17.68 -2.03
CA LYS A 30 -12.09 18.60 -2.28
C LYS A 30 -11.36 19.00 -0.99
N LYS A 31 -12.11 19.12 0.12
CA LYS A 31 -11.56 19.45 1.44
C LYS A 31 -10.57 18.39 1.93
N LEU A 32 -10.83 17.10 1.66
CA LEU A 32 -9.99 15.99 2.13
C LEU A 32 -8.86 15.64 1.16
N GLN A 33 -9.00 15.97 -0.12
CA GLN A 33 -8.02 15.61 -1.15
C GLN A 33 -6.61 16.11 -0.81
N ASN A 34 -6.45 17.35 -0.30
CA ASN A 34 -5.15 17.88 0.09
C ASN A 34 -4.53 17.11 1.26
N HIS A 35 -5.32 16.67 2.23
CA HIS A 35 -4.83 15.89 3.37
C HIS A 35 -4.36 14.51 2.95
N ILE A 36 -5.11 13.85 2.07
CA ILE A 36 -4.73 12.55 1.49
C ILE A 36 -3.46 12.70 0.65
N LYS A 37 -3.38 13.75 -0.18
CA LYS A 37 -2.19 14.05 -0.99
C LYS A 37 -0.95 14.30 -0.11
N ASN A 38 -1.07 15.03 0.99
CA ASN A 38 0.03 15.27 1.92
C ASN A 38 0.53 13.96 2.56
N PHE A 39 -0.38 13.07 2.95
CA PHE A 39 -0.03 11.75 3.47
C PHE A 39 0.65 10.88 2.41
N TYR A 40 0.12 10.84 1.19
CA TYR A 40 0.71 10.12 0.07
C TYR A 40 2.13 10.62 -0.25
N ILE A 41 2.33 11.94 -0.37
CA ILE A 41 3.63 12.53 -0.65
C ILE A 41 4.63 12.17 0.47
N PHE A 42 4.19 12.17 1.73
CA PHE A 42 5.02 11.74 2.84
C PHE A 42 5.41 10.27 2.70
N ALA A 43 4.43 9.37 2.50
CA ALA A 43 4.66 7.95 2.35
C ALA A 43 5.64 7.66 1.20
N ARG A 44 5.42 8.29 0.05
CA ARG A 44 6.26 8.13 -1.14
C ARG A 44 7.70 8.57 -0.92
N ASN A 45 7.94 9.74 -0.28
CA ASN A 45 9.29 10.21 0.03
C ASN A 45 10.01 9.28 1.00
N ALA A 46 9.30 8.74 2.00
CA ALA A 46 9.88 7.80 2.94
C ALA A 46 10.22 6.45 2.29
N ASP A 47 9.37 5.96 1.39
CA ASP A 47 9.61 4.78 0.56
C ASP A 47 10.83 4.96 -0.36
N ASP A 48 10.91 6.09 -1.08
CA ASP A 48 12.04 6.44 -1.94
C ASP A 48 13.38 6.53 -1.17
N ILE A 49 13.37 6.90 0.12
CA ILE A 49 14.54 6.84 0.99
C ILE A 49 14.95 5.39 1.26
N ALA A 50 13.98 4.51 1.59
CA ALA A 50 14.24 3.11 1.88
C ALA A 50 14.80 2.36 0.66
N ASP A 51 14.31 2.68 -0.53
CA ASP A 51 14.68 2.02 -1.78
C ASP A 51 15.83 2.71 -2.51
N HIS A 52 16.36 3.83 -1.98
CA HIS A 52 17.37 4.62 -2.69
C HIS A 52 18.64 3.81 -3.01
N PRO A 53 19.03 3.67 -4.31
CA PRO A 53 20.10 2.75 -4.70
C PRO A 53 21.50 3.20 -4.26
N LYS A 54 21.71 4.52 -4.04
CA LYS A 54 23.01 5.09 -3.68
C LYS A 54 23.21 5.30 -2.18
N PHE A 55 22.17 5.14 -1.35
CA PHE A 55 22.30 5.33 0.09
C PHE A 55 22.76 4.03 0.75
N SER A 56 23.73 4.14 1.65
CA SER A 56 24.08 3.02 2.53
C SER A 56 22.93 2.69 3.48
N VAL A 57 22.88 1.44 3.97
CA VAL A 57 21.93 0.98 4.97
C VAL A 57 21.85 1.96 6.15
N ASN A 58 22.99 2.33 6.73
CA ASN A 58 23.05 3.28 7.85
C ASN A 58 22.44 4.64 7.50
N LYS A 59 22.69 5.14 6.28
CA LYS A 59 22.16 6.44 5.84
C LYS A 59 20.63 6.39 5.70
N LYS A 60 20.08 5.29 5.15
CA LYS A 60 18.64 5.07 5.05
C LYS A 60 17.98 5.06 6.43
N TYR A 61 18.55 4.31 7.38
CA TYR A 61 18.07 4.27 8.76
C TYR A 61 18.11 5.64 9.44
N GLN A 62 19.22 6.38 9.32
CA GLN A 62 19.34 7.71 9.90
C GLN A 62 18.25 8.67 9.39
N LEU A 63 17.99 8.65 8.08
CA LEU A 63 16.97 9.51 7.48
C LEU A 63 15.55 9.12 7.91
N LEU A 64 15.22 7.82 7.90
CA LEU A 64 13.91 7.34 8.34
C LEU A 64 13.70 7.58 9.84
N GLU A 65 14.74 7.48 10.67
CA GLU A 65 14.69 7.80 12.09
C GLU A 65 14.50 9.31 12.33
N GLU A 66 15.16 10.17 11.54
CA GLU A 66 14.94 11.61 11.58
C GLU A 66 13.48 11.95 11.29
N LEU A 67 12.86 11.33 10.27
CA LEU A 67 11.44 11.53 9.97
C LEU A 67 10.54 11.08 11.14
N ASP A 68 10.83 9.94 11.77
CA ASP A 68 10.09 9.42 12.93
C ASP A 68 10.13 10.42 14.10
N ILE A 69 11.33 10.91 14.45
CA ILE A 69 11.53 11.91 15.52
C ILE A 69 10.78 13.20 15.23
N LEU A 70 10.81 13.69 13.99
CA LEU A 70 10.13 14.93 13.59
C LEU A 70 8.61 14.81 13.76
N ILE A 71 8.03 13.65 13.37
CA ILE A 71 6.57 13.40 13.53
C ILE A 71 6.20 13.30 15.01
N ARG A 72 6.94 12.52 15.81
CA ARG A 72 6.66 12.34 17.24
C ARG A 72 6.75 13.64 18.02
N ARG A 73 7.76 14.46 17.72
CA ARG A 73 7.97 15.75 18.39
C ARG A 73 7.14 16.88 17.78
N LYS A 74 6.40 16.62 16.70
CA LYS A 74 5.63 17.61 15.92
C LYS A 74 6.49 18.84 15.55
N LYS A 75 7.77 18.59 15.21
CA LYS A 75 8.77 19.64 14.99
C LYS A 75 8.82 20.01 13.51
N LYS A 76 8.74 21.32 13.22
CA LYS A 76 8.99 21.85 11.87
C LYS A 76 10.41 21.50 11.40
N SER A 77 10.54 21.14 10.14
CA SER A 77 11.80 20.66 9.56
C SER A 77 12.07 21.32 8.20
N GLN A 78 13.23 21.01 7.63
CA GLN A 78 13.57 21.36 6.24
C GLN A 78 12.77 20.56 5.19
N TYR A 79 12.14 19.45 5.59
CA TYR A 79 11.38 18.58 4.69
C TYR A 79 9.94 19.10 4.57
N PHE A 80 9.59 19.67 3.40
CA PHE A 80 8.27 20.23 3.17
C PHE A 80 7.15 19.17 3.30
N PHE A 81 7.42 17.92 2.90
CA PHE A 81 6.45 16.83 2.99
C PHE A 81 6.13 16.43 4.43
N VAL A 82 7.12 16.53 5.35
CA VAL A 82 6.89 16.35 6.80
C VAL A 82 6.03 17.50 7.33
N ASN A 83 6.37 18.73 6.97
CA ASN A 83 5.63 19.91 7.44
C ASN A 83 4.17 19.89 6.97
N ASN A 84 3.91 19.45 5.73
CA ASN A 84 2.56 19.30 5.18
C ASN A 84 1.78 18.18 5.86
N LEU A 85 2.43 17.06 6.19
CA LEU A 85 1.84 16.00 6.99
C LEU A 85 1.48 16.49 8.42
N LEU A 86 2.41 17.17 9.09
CA LEU A 86 2.17 17.74 10.43
C LEU A 86 1.03 18.77 10.43
N LYS A 87 0.94 19.58 9.37
CA LYS A 87 -0.20 20.48 9.14
C LYS A 87 -1.51 19.69 9.04
N THR A 88 -1.52 18.63 8.23
CA THR A 88 -2.69 17.73 8.10
C THR A 88 -3.10 17.14 9.44
N ILE A 89 -2.16 16.57 10.21
CA ILE A 89 -2.44 15.99 11.55
C ILE A 89 -3.03 17.05 12.48
N LYS A 90 -2.47 18.27 12.48
CA LYS A 90 -2.95 19.37 13.31
C LYS A 90 -4.36 19.83 12.93
N GLU A 91 -4.65 19.95 11.64
CA GLU A 91 -5.92 20.50 11.14
C GLU A 91 -7.08 19.49 11.23
N THR A 92 -6.77 18.20 11.12
CA THR A 92 -7.80 17.14 11.05
C THR A 92 -7.93 16.34 12.33
N GLY A 93 -6.90 16.31 13.18
CA GLY A 93 -6.87 15.44 14.35
C GLY A 93 -6.57 13.97 14.04
N VAL A 94 -6.26 13.62 12.78
CA VAL A 94 -5.97 12.24 12.39
C VAL A 94 -4.78 11.66 13.14
N ASN A 95 -4.83 10.36 13.42
CA ASN A 95 -3.84 9.69 14.26
C ASN A 95 -2.44 9.67 13.63
N SER A 96 -1.46 10.24 14.34
CA SER A 96 -0.05 10.27 13.91
C SER A 96 0.63 8.90 13.92
N ASN A 97 0.02 7.86 14.47
CA ASN A 97 0.54 6.50 14.41
C ASN A 97 0.51 5.92 12.97
N TYR A 98 -0.36 6.41 12.10
CA TYR A 98 -0.41 5.92 10.71
C TYR A 98 0.90 6.17 9.96
N PRO A 99 1.40 7.40 9.83
CA PRO A 99 2.71 7.64 9.19
C PRO A 99 3.87 7.00 9.96
N LEU A 100 3.81 6.88 11.28
CA LEU A 100 4.83 6.21 12.08
C LEU A 100 4.88 4.69 11.80
N ASN A 101 3.75 4.05 11.54
CA ASN A 101 3.72 2.64 11.16
C ASN A 101 4.31 2.43 9.76
N LEU A 102 4.03 3.33 8.79
CA LEU A 102 4.69 3.29 7.48
C LEU A 102 6.22 3.38 7.62
N LEU A 103 6.73 4.27 8.47
CA LEU A 103 8.18 4.37 8.71
C LEU A 103 8.77 3.08 9.29
N LYS A 104 8.02 2.34 10.14
CA LYS A 104 8.46 1.02 10.63
C LYS A 104 8.58 0.01 9.49
N ALA A 105 7.62 0.02 8.55
CA ALA A 105 7.67 -0.86 7.38
C ALA A 105 8.86 -0.49 6.49
N PHE A 106 9.06 0.78 6.18
CA PHE A 106 10.17 1.25 5.34
C PHE A 106 11.55 0.99 5.99
N LYS A 107 11.67 1.11 7.32
CA LYS A 107 12.88 0.68 8.04
C LYS A 107 13.10 -0.84 7.88
N GLN A 108 12.03 -1.66 7.93
CA GLN A 108 12.12 -3.10 7.68
C GLN A 108 12.59 -3.39 6.24
N ASP A 109 12.13 -2.65 5.24
CA ASP A 109 12.49 -2.81 3.83
C ASP A 109 13.97 -2.53 3.54
N VAL A 110 14.65 -1.73 4.36
CA VAL A 110 16.09 -1.47 4.21
C VAL A 110 16.90 -2.77 4.25
N GLU A 111 16.53 -3.73 5.13
CA GLU A 111 17.30 -4.97 5.34
C GLU A 111 16.55 -6.23 4.93
N LYS A 112 15.25 -6.30 5.21
CA LYS A 112 14.46 -7.51 4.98
C LYS A 112 14.19 -7.71 3.50
N LYS A 113 14.64 -8.84 2.96
CA LYS A 113 14.52 -9.17 1.53
C LYS A 113 13.59 -10.35 1.27
N ARG A 114 13.26 -11.13 2.30
CA ARG A 114 12.46 -12.37 2.21
C ARG A 114 11.47 -12.45 3.35
N TYR A 115 10.37 -13.12 3.14
CA TYR A 115 9.28 -13.33 4.10
C TYR A 115 9.13 -14.84 4.32
N LYS A 116 9.26 -15.28 5.58
CA LYS A 116 9.28 -16.69 5.95
C LYS A 116 7.97 -17.40 5.59
N ASP A 117 6.87 -16.82 6.01
CA ASP A 117 5.52 -17.39 5.87
C ASP A 117 4.46 -16.30 5.64
N TRP A 118 3.21 -16.71 5.54
CA TRP A 118 2.09 -15.79 5.30
C TRP A 118 1.91 -14.77 6.43
N GLN A 119 2.07 -15.18 7.68
CA GLN A 119 1.90 -14.27 8.81
C GLN A 119 2.98 -13.18 8.82
N ASP A 120 4.21 -13.54 8.50
CA ASP A 120 5.32 -12.60 8.39
C ASP A 120 5.08 -11.54 7.30
N LEU A 121 4.44 -11.92 6.18
CA LEU A 121 4.01 -11.00 5.14
C LEU A 121 2.85 -10.10 5.62
N ILE A 122 1.86 -10.67 6.31
CA ILE A 122 0.73 -9.90 6.87
C ILE A 122 1.20 -8.90 7.93
N ASP A 123 2.14 -9.27 8.79
CA ASP A 123 2.72 -8.38 9.82
C ASP A 123 3.44 -7.18 9.18
N TYR A 124 4.04 -7.36 8.01
CA TYR A 124 4.57 -6.27 7.20
C TYR A 124 3.43 -5.42 6.60
N CYS A 125 2.44 -6.04 5.95
CA CYS A 125 1.34 -5.32 5.33
C CYS A 125 0.51 -4.51 6.34
N ASN A 126 0.38 -4.98 7.58
CA ASN A 126 -0.27 -4.25 8.67
C ASN A 126 0.46 -2.94 9.03
N LYS A 127 1.74 -2.81 8.68
CA LYS A 127 2.52 -1.58 8.87
C LYS A 127 2.61 -0.74 7.59
N SER A 128 2.67 -1.38 6.41
CA SER A 128 2.89 -0.71 5.12
C SER A 128 1.61 -0.33 4.37
N ALA A 129 0.49 -1.03 4.59
CA ALA A 129 -0.74 -0.85 3.82
C ALA A 129 -1.96 -0.49 4.70
N SER A 130 -2.23 -1.23 5.78
CA SER A 130 -3.37 -0.96 6.67
C SER A 130 -3.46 0.50 7.15
N PRO A 131 -2.35 1.19 7.51
CA PRO A 131 -2.40 2.59 7.95
C PRO A 131 -2.96 3.54 6.90
N VAL A 132 -2.83 3.22 5.62
CA VAL A 132 -3.34 4.07 4.52
C VAL A 132 -4.87 4.08 4.52
N GLY A 133 -5.49 2.91 4.59
CA GLY A 133 -6.94 2.80 4.64
C GLY A 133 -7.54 3.43 5.90
N ARG A 134 -6.92 3.16 7.06
CA ARG A 134 -7.36 3.75 8.33
C ARG A 134 -7.23 5.28 8.34
N PHE A 135 -6.16 5.82 7.76
CA PHE A 135 -5.99 7.27 7.60
C PHE A 135 -7.13 7.89 6.77
N VAL A 136 -7.51 7.27 5.66
CA VAL A 136 -8.61 7.75 4.81
C VAL A 136 -9.95 7.67 5.53
N ILE A 137 -10.23 6.57 6.24
CA ILE A 137 -11.44 6.39 7.04
C ILE A 137 -11.54 7.49 8.10
N ASP A 138 -10.49 7.69 8.89
CA ASP A 138 -10.47 8.70 9.94
C ASP A 138 -10.71 10.10 9.39
N LEU A 139 -10.07 10.47 8.28
CA LEU A 139 -10.32 11.77 7.65
C LEU A 139 -11.79 11.98 7.29
N HIS A 140 -12.46 10.95 6.80
CA HIS A 140 -13.87 11.03 6.44
C HIS A 140 -14.77 11.18 7.66
N TYR A 141 -14.50 10.46 8.75
CA TYR A 141 -15.32 10.50 9.96
C TYR A 141 -15.02 11.73 10.82
N LEU A 142 -13.77 12.11 11.00
CA LEU A 142 -13.37 13.31 11.73
C LEU A 142 -13.95 14.59 11.08
N SER A 143 -14.01 14.64 9.76
CA SER A 143 -14.57 15.79 9.05
C SER A 143 -16.08 15.98 9.28
N ASN A 144 -16.81 14.92 9.62
CA ASN A 144 -18.27 14.91 9.79
C ASN A 144 -18.70 14.67 11.24
N ASN A 145 -17.76 14.36 12.12
CA ASN A 145 -17.97 13.99 13.53
C ASN A 145 -19.08 12.94 13.74
N ASN A 146 -19.17 11.95 12.84
CA ASN A 146 -20.26 10.97 12.80
C ASN A 146 -19.73 9.57 12.42
N TYR A 147 -19.14 8.89 13.40
CA TYR A 147 -18.64 7.53 13.23
C TYR A 147 -19.76 6.50 13.11
N ASP A 148 -19.56 5.47 12.32
CA ASP A 148 -20.40 4.28 12.30
C ASP A 148 -20.23 3.50 13.61
N LYS A 149 -21.33 2.91 14.10
CA LYS A 149 -21.30 2.07 15.33
C LYS A 149 -20.35 0.89 15.22
N ASN A 150 -20.13 0.39 13.98
CA ASN A 150 -19.29 -0.75 13.69
C ASN A 150 -17.89 -0.33 13.18
N ILE A 151 -17.35 0.78 13.63
CA ILE A 151 -16.09 1.36 13.13
C ILE A 151 -14.92 0.37 13.20
N GLU A 152 -14.81 -0.44 14.24
CA GLU A 152 -13.76 -1.44 14.38
C GLU A 152 -13.86 -2.53 13.30
N SER A 153 -15.06 -3.00 12.97
CA SER A 153 -15.28 -3.93 11.86
C SER A 153 -14.91 -3.28 10.52
N ILE A 154 -15.24 -2.01 10.33
CA ILE A 154 -14.89 -1.24 9.13
C ILE A 154 -13.35 -1.12 9.01
N TYR A 155 -12.63 -0.86 10.10
CA TYR A 155 -11.16 -0.89 10.11
C TYR A 155 -10.63 -2.26 9.74
N CYS A 156 -11.16 -3.35 10.30
CA CYS A 156 -10.75 -4.71 9.94
C CYS A 156 -10.99 -5.02 8.45
N GLY A 157 -12.11 -4.55 7.89
CA GLY A 157 -12.41 -4.68 6.46
C GLY A 157 -11.45 -3.88 5.59
N SER A 158 -11.14 -2.66 6.00
CA SER A 158 -10.18 -1.80 5.32
C SER A 158 -8.76 -2.37 5.37
N ASP A 159 -8.31 -2.87 6.52
CA ASP A 159 -7.01 -3.53 6.67
C ASP A 159 -6.89 -4.72 5.72
N SER A 160 -7.92 -5.58 5.68
CA SER A 160 -7.97 -6.73 4.77
C SER A 160 -7.90 -6.31 3.31
N LEU A 161 -8.58 -5.21 2.92
CA LEU A 161 -8.56 -4.67 1.56
C LEU A 161 -7.19 -4.08 1.20
N CYS A 162 -6.62 -3.24 2.07
CA CYS A 162 -5.32 -2.60 1.83
C CYS A 162 -4.20 -3.63 1.77
N ASN A 163 -4.19 -4.61 2.67
CA ASN A 163 -3.21 -5.70 2.66
C ASN A 163 -3.36 -6.56 1.41
N SER A 164 -4.58 -6.84 0.96
CA SER A 164 -4.83 -7.56 -0.30
C SER A 164 -4.24 -6.81 -1.50
N LEU A 165 -4.48 -5.50 -1.60
CA LEU A 165 -3.91 -4.65 -2.67
C LEU A 165 -2.40 -4.65 -2.63
N GLN A 166 -1.79 -4.51 -1.45
CA GLN A 166 -0.34 -4.52 -1.29
C GLN A 166 0.26 -5.83 -1.78
N ILE A 167 -0.32 -6.97 -1.38
CA ILE A 167 0.15 -8.29 -1.80
C ILE A 167 -0.03 -8.47 -3.31
N LEU A 168 -1.14 -8.03 -3.89
CA LEU A 168 -1.36 -8.07 -5.34
C LEU A 168 -0.32 -7.23 -6.10
N ASN A 169 0.03 -6.04 -5.58
CA ASN A 169 1.08 -5.19 -6.15
C ASN A 169 2.46 -5.88 -6.06
N HIS A 170 2.79 -6.51 -4.93
CA HIS A 170 4.04 -7.27 -4.78
C HIS A 170 4.12 -8.48 -5.71
N ILE A 171 3.01 -9.16 -5.98
CA ILE A 171 2.97 -10.24 -6.98
C ILE A 171 3.14 -9.66 -8.40
N GLN A 172 2.47 -8.54 -8.68
CA GLN A 172 2.55 -7.84 -9.96
C GLN A 172 3.98 -7.40 -10.28
N ASP A 173 4.67 -6.84 -9.29
CA ASP A 173 5.99 -6.24 -9.43
C ASP A 173 7.14 -7.19 -9.03
N CYS A 174 6.87 -8.49 -8.77
CA CYS A 174 7.83 -9.44 -8.22
C CYS A 174 9.12 -9.58 -9.04
N LYS A 175 9.07 -9.43 -10.38
CA LYS A 175 10.24 -9.41 -11.24
C LYS A 175 11.09 -8.17 -11.00
N LYS A 176 10.46 -7.00 -10.97
CA LYS A 176 11.12 -5.71 -10.76
C LYS A 176 11.74 -5.63 -9.38
N ASP A 177 10.97 -5.99 -8.34
CA ASP A 177 11.43 -5.97 -6.96
C ASP A 177 12.64 -6.90 -6.74
N PHE A 178 12.65 -8.06 -7.41
CA PHE A 178 13.79 -8.96 -7.37
C PHE A 178 15.02 -8.38 -8.06
N ILE A 179 14.87 -7.79 -9.26
CA ILE A 179 16.00 -7.26 -10.03
C ILE A 179 16.57 -6.00 -9.37
N ASP A 180 15.70 -5.05 -8.97
CA ASP A 180 16.12 -3.73 -8.53
C ASP A 180 16.51 -3.71 -7.05
N LEU A 181 15.83 -4.51 -6.21
CA LEU A 181 15.94 -4.47 -4.75
C LEU A 181 16.39 -5.80 -4.12
N ASN A 182 16.54 -6.85 -4.93
CA ASN A 182 16.73 -8.23 -4.46
C ASN A 182 15.67 -8.65 -3.41
N ARG A 183 14.43 -8.20 -3.59
CA ARG A 183 13.32 -8.40 -2.65
C ARG A 183 12.26 -9.33 -3.23
N VAL A 184 11.79 -10.29 -2.41
CA VAL A 184 10.70 -11.21 -2.75
C VAL A 184 9.70 -11.24 -1.61
N TYR A 185 8.48 -10.81 -1.88
CA TYR A 185 7.39 -10.76 -0.89
C TYR A 185 6.56 -12.05 -0.85
N ILE A 186 6.64 -12.90 -1.88
CA ILE A 186 5.99 -14.22 -1.86
C ILE A 186 6.63 -15.04 -0.75
N PRO A 187 5.88 -15.59 0.22
CA PRO A 187 6.42 -16.33 1.35
C PRO A 187 7.32 -17.51 0.96
N GLU A 188 8.48 -17.65 1.63
CA GLU A 188 9.48 -18.69 1.34
C GLU A 188 8.92 -20.10 1.50
N ILE A 189 8.00 -20.32 2.44
CA ILE A 189 7.35 -21.61 2.63
C ILE A 189 6.63 -22.09 1.36
N TYR A 190 6.10 -21.17 0.53
CA TYR A 190 5.43 -21.55 -0.71
C TYR A 190 6.41 -21.97 -1.81
N PHE A 191 7.68 -21.58 -1.70
CA PHE A 191 8.73 -22.06 -2.60
C PHE A 191 9.25 -23.42 -2.16
N SER A 192 9.44 -23.63 -0.86
CA SER A 192 9.88 -24.91 -0.30
C SER A 192 8.93 -26.05 -0.62
N ASP A 193 7.62 -25.81 -0.66
CA ASP A 193 6.60 -26.78 -1.08
C ASP A 193 6.81 -27.31 -2.52
N PHE A 194 7.58 -26.61 -3.34
CA PHE A 194 7.84 -26.94 -4.74
C PHE A 194 9.32 -27.17 -5.03
N ASN A 195 10.15 -27.37 -4.01
CA ASN A 195 11.59 -27.68 -4.10
C ASN A 195 12.39 -26.65 -4.92
N PHE A 196 12.12 -25.36 -4.75
CA PHE A 196 12.96 -24.28 -5.29
C PHE A 196 13.07 -23.11 -4.30
N SER A 197 14.04 -22.21 -4.51
CA SER A 197 14.30 -21.06 -3.63
C SER A 197 13.86 -19.75 -4.24
N THR A 198 13.68 -18.73 -3.40
CA THR A 198 13.34 -17.35 -3.83
C THR A 198 14.36 -16.75 -4.78
N ASP A 199 15.64 -17.18 -4.74
CA ASP A 199 16.70 -16.70 -5.63
C ASP A 199 16.59 -17.25 -7.06
N GLN A 200 15.70 -18.20 -7.28
CA GLN A 200 15.48 -18.87 -8.56
C GLN A 200 14.23 -18.38 -9.31
N ILE A 201 13.54 -17.34 -8.80
CA ILE A 201 12.24 -16.88 -9.34
C ILE A 201 12.29 -16.49 -10.82
N LEU A 202 13.43 -16.07 -11.34
CA LEU A 202 13.59 -15.70 -12.75
C LEU A 202 13.94 -16.88 -13.64
N LYS A 203 14.36 -18.03 -13.10
CA LYS A 203 14.75 -19.20 -13.89
C LYS A 203 13.54 -19.84 -14.57
N GLN A 204 13.70 -20.11 -15.87
CA GLN A 204 12.61 -20.67 -16.69
C GLN A 204 12.19 -22.08 -16.23
N GLU A 205 13.11 -22.87 -15.71
CA GLU A 205 12.87 -24.24 -15.21
C GLU A 205 11.89 -24.26 -14.04
N TYR A 206 11.92 -23.24 -13.16
CA TYR A 206 11.03 -23.13 -11.98
C TYR A 206 9.76 -22.31 -12.24
N ARG A 207 9.50 -21.93 -13.49
CA ARG A 207 8.35 -21.05 -13.81
C ARG A 207 7.00 -21.63 -13.37
N LYS A 208 6.79 -22.93 -13.60
CA LYS A 208 5.55 -23.61 -13.18
C LYS A 208 5.39 -23.58 -11.65
N ASN A 209 6.49 -23.81 -10.94
CA ASN A 209 6.52 -23.82 -9.47
C ASN A 209 6.24 -22.41 -8.89
N LEU A 210 6.83 -21.37 -9.47
CA LEU A 210 6.53 -19.97 -9.11
C LEU A 210 5.05 -19.66 -9.29
N LEU A 211 4.42 -20.06 -10.40
CA LEU A 211 3.01 -19.83 -10.63
C LEU A 211 2.13 -20.56 -9.60
N GLN A 212 2.56 -21.74 -9.11
CA GLN A 212 1.87 -22.44 -8.01
C GLN A 212 2.01 -21.69 -6.68
N ALA A 213 3.21 -21.15 -6.36
CA ALA A 213 3.42 -20.31 -5.19
C ALA A 213 2.55 -19.04 -5.22
N ILE A 214 2.50 -18.37 -6.39
CA ILE A 214 1.61 -17.22 -6.61
C ILE A 214 0.14 -17.63 -6.40
N LYS A 215 -0.30 -18.76 -6.92
CA LYS A 215 -1.67 -19.25 -6.74
C LYS A 215 -2.02 -19.43 -5.27
N LYS A 216 -1.09 -19.93 -4.43
CA LYS A 216 -1.31 -20.00 -2.98
C LYS A 216 -1.50 -18.62 -2.36
N CYS A 217 -0.69 -17.62 -2.75
CA CYS A 217 -0.89 -16.25 -2.30
C CYS A 217 -2.28 -15.72 -2.71
N LEU A 218 -2.68 -15.93 -3.99
CA LEU A 218 -3.97 -15.46 -4.49
C LEU A 218 -5.16 -16.09 -3.77
N GLN A 219 -5.08 -17.35 -3.34
CA GLN A 219 -6.11 -18.00 -2.51
C GLN A 219 -6.26 -17.31 -1.15
N GLN A 220 -5.14 -16.95 -0.51
CA GLN A 220 -5.17 -16.21 0.76
C GLN A 220 -5.74 -14.79 0.56
N VAL A 221 -5.36 -14.11 -0.53
CA VAL A 221 -5.90 -12.80 -0.90
C VAL A 221 -7.41 -12.88 -1.14
N GLU A 222 -7.92 -13.93 -1.78
CA GLU A 222 -9.34 -14.13 -1.99
C GLU A 222 -10.11 -14.20 -0.66
N ASN A 223 -9.62 -15.01 0.30
CA ASN A 223 -10.20 -15.09 1.64
C ASN A 223 -10.20 -13.74 2.37
N MET A 224 -9.13 -12.95 2.21
CA MET A 224 -9.05 -11.61 2.79
C MET A 224 -10.04 -10.65 2.14
N LEU A 225 -10.22 -10.71 0.82
CA LEU A 225 -11.19 -9.88 0.10
C LEU A 225 -12.63 -10.24 0.49
N ASP A 226 -12.95 -11.52 0.68
CA ASP A 226 -14.27 -11.93 1.12
C ASP A 226 -14.58 -11.41 2.53
N LYS A 227 -13.62 -11.53 3.47
CA LYS A 227 -13.72 -10.92 4.80
C LYS A 227 -13.85 -9.39 4.73
N SER A 228 -13.08 -8.74 3.84
CA SER A 228 -13.18 -7.30 3.62
C SER A 228 -14.57 -6.91 3.14
N LYS A 229 -15.14 -7.64 2.19
CA LYS A 229 -16.46 -7.36 1.63
C LYS A 229 -17.54 -7.26 2.71
N GLU A 230 -17.59 -8.23 3.63
CA GLU A 230 -18.58 -8.25 4.71
C GLU A 230 -18.48 -6.99 5.58
N ASN A 231 -17.26 -6.59 5.93
CA ASN A 231 -17.00 -5.49 6.85
C ASN A 231 -17.18 -4.09 6.19
N ILE A 232 -16.74 -3.89 4.94
CA ILE A 232 -16.90 -2.61 4.26
C ILE A 232 -18.36 -2.31 3.91
N MET A 233 -19.22 -3.32 3.80
CA MET A 233 -20.67 -3.13 3.65
C MET A 233 -21.29 -2.40 4.85
N LEU A 234 -20.67 -2.45 6.03
CA LEU A 234 -21.09 -1.78 7.25
C LEU A 234 -20.89 -0.25 7.22
N ILE A 235 -20.21 0.29 6.22
CA ILE A 235 -20.09 1.75 6.03
C ILE A 235 -21.46 2.31 5.66
N ASN A 236 -22.11 3.03 6.58
CA ASN A 236 -23.45 3.59 6.39
C ASN A 236 -23.50 5.11 6.52
N ASN A 237 -22.70 5.68 7.41
CA ASN A 237 -22.74 7.12 7.70
C ASN A 237 -21.96 7.98 6.71
N ASN A 238 -21.24 7.37 5.75
CA ASN A 238 -20.46 8.10 4.75
C ASN A 238 -20.59 7.47 3.36
N LYS A 239 -21.54 7.95 2.57
CA LYS A 239 -21.82 7.45 1.21
C LYS A 239 -20.61 7.56 0.27
N ARG A 240 -19.82 8.64 0.38
CA ARG A 240 -18.64 8.84 -0.48
C ARG A 240 -17.55 7.84 -0.14
N LEU A 241 -17.24 7.67 1.14
CA LEU A 241 -16.29 6.65 1.62
C LEU A 241 -16.74 5.25 1.17
N LYS A 242 -18.03 4.92 1.32
CA LYS A 242 -18.58 3.64 0.87
C LYS A 242 -18.35 3.39 -0.63
N MET A 243 -18.70 4.36 -1.47
CA MET A 243 -18.52 4.25 -2.93
C MET A 243 -17.03 4.10 -3.30
N GLU A 244 -16.16 4.89 -2.69
CA GLU A 244 -14.71 4.82 -2.92
C GLU A 244 -14.15 3.46 -2.53
N THR A 245 -14.49 2.97 -1.35
CA THR A 245 -14.06 1.65 -0.87
C THR A 245 -14.56 0.53 -1.81
N TYR A 246 -15.77 0.65 -2.34
CA TYR A 246 -16.33 -0.32 -3.30
C TYR A 246 -15.58 -0.27 -4.65
N VAL A 247 -15.20 0.91 -5.12
CA VAL A 247 -14.36 1.04 -6.33
C VAL A 247 -13.02 0.34 -6.12
N ILE A 248 -12.35 0.61 -4.99
CA ILE A 248 -11.06 0.01 -4.64
C ILE A 248 -11.17 -1.52 -4.52
N PHE A 249 -12.24 -2.02 -3.90
CA PHE A 249 -12.52 -3.45 -3.81
C PHE A 249 -12.66 -4.11 -5.19
N ASN A 250 -13.41 -3.50 -6.10
CA ASN A 250 -13.56 -4.02 -7.47
C ASN A 250 -12.23 -3.98 -8.25
N ILE A 251 -11.38 -2.97 -8.02
CA ILE A 251 -10.02 -2.91 -8.57
C ILE A 251 -9.20 -4.09 -8.07
N ALA A 252 -9.20 -4.37 -6.76
CA ALA A 252 -8.47 -5.50 -6.17
C ALA A 252 -8.94 -6.86 -6.75
N LYS A 253 -10.25 -7.11 -6.81
CA LYS A 253 -10.82 -8.33 -7.42
C LYS A 253 -10.42 -8.47 -8.88
N LYS A 254 -10.42 -7.39 -9.64
CA LYS A 254 -10.02 -7.41 -11.05
C LYS A 254 -8.53 -7.68 -11.21
N LEU A 255 -7.66 -7.02 -10.43
CA LEU A 255 -6.22 -7.27 -10.47
C LEU A 255 -5.90 -8.71 -10.09
N MET A 256 -6.52 -9.24 -9.02
CA MET A 256 -6.39 -10.65 -8.63
C MET A 256 -6.75 -11.60 -9.78
N SER A 257 -7.87 -11.36 -10.46
CA SER A 257 -8.30 -12.16 -11.62
C SER A 257 -7.31 -12.09 -12.78
N LEU A 258 -6.67 -10.95 -13.01
CA LEU A 258 -5.65 -10.80 -14.05
C LEU A 258 -4.37 -11.55 -13.68
N LEU A 259 -3.92 -11.47 -12.43
CA LEU A 259 -2.74 -12.18 -11.92
C LEU A 259 -2.93 -13.70 -11.90
N ALA A 260 -4.16 -14.18 -11.66
CA ALA A 260 -4.47 -15.61 -11.72
C ALA A 260 -4.34 -16.19 -13.14
N LYS A 261 -4.47 -15.36 -14.19
CA LYS A 261 -4.46 -15.77 -15.61
C LYS A 261 -3.17 -15.47 -16.34
N ASN A 262 -2.30 -14.64 -15.77
CA ASN A 262 -1.10 -14.16 -16.45
C ASN A 262 0.15 -14.41 -15.60
N ASP A 263 1.25 -14.62 -16.27
CA ASP A 263 2.58 -14.76 -15.65
C ASP A 263 3.22 -13.36 -15.46
N PRO A 264 3.38 -12.88 -14.21
CA PRO A 264 3.90 -11.53 -13.95
C PRO A 264 5.38 -11.36 -14.29
N ILE A 265 6.13 -12.45 -14.45
CA ILE A 265 7.52 -12.39 -14.90
C ILE A 265 7.62 -12.17 -16.41
N LYS A 266 6.69 -12.77 -17.19
CA LYS A 266 6.70 -12.65 -18.65
C LYS A 266 6.04 -11.36 -19.14
N LYS A 267 5.02 -10.88 -18.42
CA LYS A 267 4.19 -9.79 -18.85
C LYS A 267 3.92 -8.84 -17.68
N ASN A 268 4.02 -7.56 -17.94
CA ASN A 268 3.54 -6.56 -16.96
C ASN A 268 2.01 -6.64 -16.90
N VAL A 269 1.48 -7.17 -15.78
CA VAL A 269 0.05 -7.37 -15.56
C VAL A 269 -0.53 -6.07 -14.99
N LYS A 270 -1.31 -5.35 -15.78
CA LYS A 270 -1.93 -4.07 -15.37
C LYS A 270 -3.40 -4.05 -15.73
N LEU A 271 -4.18 -3.28 -14.96
CA LEU A 271 -5.55 -2.96 -15.33
C LEU A 271 -5.56 -2.04 -16.55
N SER A 272 -6.43 -2.33 -17.51
CA SER A 272 -6.68 -1.43 -18.62
C SER A 272 -7.56 -0.25 -18.17
N ARG A 273 -7.59 0.82 -18.96
CA ARG A 273 -8.50 1.95 -18.71
C ARG A 273 -9.97 1.51 -18.67
N ILE A 274 -10.34 0.54 -19.50
CA ILE A 274 -11.69 -0.03 -19.53
C ILE A 274 -11.98 -0.77 -18.21
N ASP A 275 -11.02 -1.54 -17.69
CA ASP A 275 -11.16 -2.23 -16.41
C ASP A 275 -11.39 -1.22 -15.28
N LEU A 276 -10.63 -0.13 -15.24
CA LEU A 276 -10.78 0.93 -14.23
C LEU A 276 -12.14 1.61 -14.31
N ILE A 277 -12.61 1.94 -15.53
CA ILE A 277 -13.94 2.51 -15.76
C ILE A 277 -15.03 1.54 -15.27
N PHE A 278 -14.92 0.26 -15.59
CA PHE A 278 -15.87 -0.75 -15.17
C PHE A 278 -15.90 -0.91 -13.64
N CYS A 279 -14.74 -1.01 -12.99
CA CYS A 279 -14.61 -1.07 -11.53
C CYS A 279 -15.23 0.17 -10.86
N PHE A 280 -15.01 1.33 -11.46
CA PHE A 280 -15.56 2.59 -10.99
C PHE A 280 -17.10 2.58 -11.02
N PHE A 281 -17.71 2.27 -12.16
CA PHE A 281 -19.18 2.21 -12.26
C PHE A 281 -19.76 1.16 -11.32
N LYS A 282 -19.16 -0.04 -11.22
CA LYS A 282 -19.61 -1.06 -10.25
C LYS A 282 -19.61 -0.52 -8.82
N GLY A 283 -18.54 0.17 -8.41
CA GLY A 283 -18.46 0.73 -7.06
C GLY A 283 -19.52 1.80 -6.78
N ILE A 284 -19.77 2.71 -7.75
CA ILE A 284 -20.79 3.76 -7.60
C ILE A 284 -22.19 3.20 -7.46
N ILE A 285 -22.55 2.18 -8.25
CA ILE A 285 -23.89 1.55 -8.15
C ILE A 285 -24.00 0.57 -6.97
N GLY A 286 -22.99 0.50 -6.12
CA GLY A 286 -23.01 -0.32 -4.90
C GLY A 286 -22.85 -1.83 -5.13
N LYS A 287 -22.25 -2.26 -6.25
CA LYS A 287 -21.95 -3.68 -6.51
C LYS A 287 -20.52 -4.04 -6.12
N LEU A 288 -20.39 -5.10 -5.34
CA LEU A 288 -19.13 -5.71 -4.90
C LEU A 288 -18.93 -7.08 -5.54
#